data_15094738c8a1582806425ef13b06910a
#
_entry.id   15094738c8a1582806425ef13b06910a
#
_cell.length_a   1.000
_cell.length_b   1.000
_cell.length_c   1.000
_cell.angle_alpha   90.00
_cell.angle_beta   90.00
_cell.angle_gamma   90.00
#
_symmetry.space_group_name_H-M   'P 1'
#
loop_
_entity.id
_entity.type
_entity.pdbx_description
1 polymer ?
#
loop_
_entity_poly.entity_id
_entity_poly.type
_entity_poly.pdbx_seq_one_letter_code
_entity_poly.pdbx_strand_id
1 'polypeptide(L)' 'MQRIQYVSKYIAMAEEGLVPQLECPMDQGLLYPNQDLEDNLYLYCLSCEYKKFIGFGFYDDIVKAVKKGGSK' A
#
# COMPACT_ATOMS: atom_id res chain seq x y z
N MET A 1 1.33 -4.03 15.66
CA MET A 1 1.95 -3.84 14.33
C MET A 1 1.89 -2.38 13.94
N GLN A 2 2.98 -1.84 13.42
CA GLN A 2 3.00 -0.45 13.02
C GLN A 2 2.23 -0.26 11.72
N ARG A 3 1.82 1.00 11.47
CA ARG A 3 0.98 1.26 10.31
C ARG A 3 1.67 0.88 8.99
N ILE A 4 2.96 1.19 8.88
CA ILE A 4 3.65 0.88 7.64
C ILE A 4 3.74 -0.63 7.40
N GLN A 5 3.74 -1.41 8.46
CA GLN A 5 3.78 -2.87 8.32
C GLN A 5 2.49 -3.41 7.72
N TYR A 6 1.35 -2.79 8.05
CA TYR A 6 0.10 -3.19 7.41
C TYR A 6 0.12 -2.90 5.92
N VAL A 7 0.65 -1.75 5.54
CA VAL A 7 0.71 -1.39 4.12
C VAL A 7 1.66 -2.32 3.38
N SER A 8 2.81 -2.62 3.98
CA SER A 8 3.78 -3.54 3.37
C SER A 8 3.16 -4.92 3.19
N LYS A 9 2.43 -5.38 4.19
CA LYS A 9 1.79 -6.69 4.10
C LYS A 9 0.71 -6.69 3.02
N TYR A 10 -0.05 -5.61 2.91
CA TYR A 10 -1.05 -5.50 1.86
C TYR A 10 -0.40 -5.62 0.48
N ILE A 11 0.73 -4.96 0.28
CA ILE A 11 1.41 -5.02 -1.01
C ILE A 11 1.93 -6.43 -1.30
N ALA A 12 2.45 -7.11 -0.29
CA ALA A 12 2.87 -8.49 -0.46
C ALA A 12 1.70 -9.39 -0.83
N MET A 13 0.55 -9.17 -0.19
CA MET A 13 -0.64 -9.94 -0.53
C MET A 13 -1.12 -9.65 -1.94
N ALA A 14 -0.97 -8.41 -2.40
CA ALA A 14 -1.34 -8.05 -3.75
C ALA A 14 -0.46 -8.77 -4.77
N GLU A 15 0.82 -8.94 -4.45
CA GLU A 15 1.72 -9.67 -5.32
C GLU A 15 1.35 -11.14 -5.42
N GLU A 16 0.68 -11.65 -4.41
CA GLU A 16 0.22 -13.03 -4.41
C GLU A 16 -1.19 -13.18 -4.99
N GLY A 17 -1.78 -12.09 -5.42
CA GLY A 17 -3.11 -12.14 -6.00
C GLY A 17 -4.25 -12.20 -5.00
N LEU A 18 -3.97 -11.96 -3.72
CA LEU A 18 -4.99 -12.06 -2.69
C LEU A 18 -5.83 -10.79 -2.55
N VAL A 19 -5.29 -9.66 -2.96
CA VAL A 19 -5.99 -8.37 -2.94
C VAL A 19 -5.63 -7.61 -4.21
N PRO A 20 -6.41 -6.59 -4.59
CA PRO A 20 -6.08 -5.80 -5.78
C PRO A 20 -4.74 -5.10 -5.62
N GLN A 21 -3.97 -5.07 -6.69
CA GLN A 21 -2.67 -4.42 -6.65
C GLN A 21 -2.80 -2.91 -6.70
N LEU A 22 -1.90 -2.24 -6.01
CA LEU A 22 -1.79 -0.79 -6.06
C LEU A 22 -0.73 -0.45 -7.10
N GLU A 23 -1.14 0.18 -8.17
CA GLU A 23 -0.27 0.44 -9.30
C GLU A 23 -0.16 1.91 -9.61
N CYS A 24 0.98 2.31 -10.15
CA CYS A 24 1.18 3.67 -10.61
C CYS A 24 0.28 3.94 -11.82
N PRO A 25 -0.52 5.01 -11.81
CA PRO A 25 -1.39 5.29 -12.95
C PRO A 25 -0.63 5.74 -14.20
N MET A 26 0.65 6.08 -14.05
CA MET A 26 1.43 6.57 -15.17
C MET A 26 2.07 5.44 -15.97
N ASP A 27 2.66 4.45 -15.30
CA ASP A 27 3.36 3.38 -16.00
C ASP A 27 2.94 2.00 -15.50
N GLN A 28 1.96 1.95 -14.62
CA GLN A 28 1.42 0.70 -14.09
C GLN A 28 2.46 -0.12 -13.33
N GLY A 29 3.55 0.51 -12.91
CA GLY A 29 4.52 -0.16 -12.07
C GLY A 29 3.99 -0.33 -10.66
N LEU A 30 4.64 -1.17 -9.87
CA LEU A 30 4.24 -1.39 -8.51
C LEU A 30 4.57 -0.18 -7.65
N LEU A 31 3.71 0.09 -6.69
CA LEU A 31 3.93 1.15 -5.71
C LEU A 31 4.50 0.55 -4.44
N TYR A 32 5.37 1.28 -3.79
CA TYR A 32 6.02 0.84 -2.57
C TYR A 32 5.66 1.76 -1.41
N PRO A 33 5.55 1.22 -0.21
CA PRO A 33 5.19 2.04 0.95
C PRO A 33 6.40 2.74 1.52
N ASN A 34 6.17 3.93 2.06
CA ASN A 34 7.20 4.64 2.79
C ASN A 34 6.52 5.57 3.78
N GLN A 35 7.31 6.20 4.62
CA GLN A 35 6.80 7.04 5.69
C GLN A 35 7.72 8.24 5.79
N ASP A 36 7.14 9.44 5.84
CA ASP A 36 7.96 10.64 5.91
C ASP A 36 8.32 10.95 7.36
N LEU A 37 8.97 12.10 7.58
CA LEU A 37 9.44 12.47 8.90
C LEU A 37 8.30 12.76 9.88
N GLU A 38 7.11 13.01 9.37
CA GLU A 38 5.94 13.28 10.19
C GLU A 38 5.05 12.06 10.34
N ASP A 39 5.56 10.90 9.99
CA ASP A 39 4.82 9.64 10.09
C ASP A 39 3.65 9.56 9.12
N ASN A 40 3.66 10.34 8.05
CA ASN A 40 2.64 10.21 7.03
C ASN A 40 3.01 9.09 6.09
N LEU A 41 2.10 8.13 5.93
CA LEU A 41 2.31 7.02 5.03
C LEU A 41 2.01 7.43 3.59
N TYR A 42 2.82 6.97 2.66
CA TYR A 42 2.56 7.22 1.26
C TYR A 42 3.09 6.07 0.41
N LEU A 43 2.58 6.02 -0.81
CA LEU A 43 3.04 5.05 -1.80
C LEU A 43 3.80 5.81 -2.87
N TYR A 44 4.87 5.24 -3.37
CA TYR A 44 5.67 5.89 -4.40
C TYR A 44 6.06 4.90 -5.48
N CYS A 45 6.32 5.42 -6.67
CA CYS A 45 6.74 4.61 -7.80
C CYS A 45 8.23 4.83 -8.05
N LEU A 46 8.95 3.75 -8.29
CA LEU A 46 10.39 3.85 -8.54
C LEU A 46 10.71 4.34 -9.95
N SER A 47 9.79 4.13 -10.89
CA SER A 47 10.03 4.47 -12.29
C SER A 47 9.64 5.89 -12.65
N CYS A 48 8.77 6.49 -11.87
CA CYS A 48 8.35 7.86 -12.11
C CYS A 48 8.26 8.55 -10.74
N GLU A 49 7.90 9.81 -10.73
CA GLU A 49 7.88 10.54 -9.47
C GLU A 49 6.51 10.55 -8.82
N TYR A 50 5.69 9.60 -9.18
CA TYR A 50 4.35 9.52 -8.61
C TYR A 50 4.42 9.22 -7.11
N LYS A 51 3.61 9.93 -6.34
CA LYS A 51 3.53 9.73 -4.90
C LYS A 51 2.07 9.93 -4.50
N LYS A 52 1.55 9.03 -3.68
CA LYS A 52 0.19 9.11 -3.20
C LYS A 52 0.16 8.91 -1.70
N PHE A 53 -0.32 9.90 -0.97
CA PHE A 53 -0.44 9.77 0.47
C PHE A 53 -1.64 8.89 0.82
N ILE A 54 -1.51 8.14 1.89
CA ILE A 54 -2.55 7.22 2.35
C ILE A 54 -3.35 7.92 3.44
N GLY A 55 -4.62 8.23 3.13
CA GLY A 55 -5.51 8.82 4.11
C GLY A 55 -6.10 7.78 5.04
N PHE A 56 -6.83 8.26 6.05
CA PHE A 56 -7.37 7.35 7.06
C PHE A 56 -8.36 6.35 6.49
N GLY A 57 -9.21 6.76 5.56
CA GLY A 57 -10.16 5.83 4.97
C GLY A 57 -9.49 4.73 4.18
N PHE A 58 -8.50 5.11 3.38
CA PHE A 58 -7.74 4.13 2.61
C PHE A 58 -6.96 3.21 3.52
N TYR A 59 -6.33 3.77 4.56
CA TYR A 59 -5.58 2.97 5.51
C TYR A 59 -6.49 1.94 6.20
N ASP A 60 -7.69 2.37 6.57
CA ASP A 60 -8.64 1.49 7.23
C ASP A 60 -9.00 0.32 6.33
N ASP A 61 -9.19 0.58 5.04
CA ASP A 61 -9.47 -0.48 4.09
C ASP A 61 -8.29 -1.46 3.98
N ILE A 62 -7.08 -0.94 4.01
CA ILE A 62 -5.88 -1.78 3.96
C ILE A 62 -5.83 -2.69 5.19
N VAL A 63 -6.08 -2.12 6.37
CA VAL A 63 -6.04 -2.90 7.61
C VAL A 63 -7.10 -3.99 7.59
N LYS A 64 -8.30 -3.67 7.12
CA LYS A 64 -9.35 -4.68 7.05
C LYS A 64 -8.96 -5.83 6.12
N ALA A 65 -8.37 -5.51 4.98
CA ALA A 65 -7.94 -6.55 4.05
C ALA A 65 -6.85 -7.44 4.65
N VAL A 66 -5.89 -6.82 5.35
CA VAL A 66 -4.81 -7.57 5.98
C VAL A 66 -5.36 -8.49 7.08
N LYS A 67 -6.31 -7.98 7.87
CA LYS A 67 -6.87 -8.78 8.96
C LYS A 67 -7.71 -9.94 8.45
N LYS A 68 -8.32 -9.80 7.29
CA LYS A 68 -9.01 -10.92 6.68
C LYS A 68 -8.04 -11.95 6.14
N GLY A 69 -6.77 -11.61 6.09
CA GLY A 69 -5.76 -12.51 5.56
C GLY A 69 -5.83 -12.67 4.07
N GLY A 70 -6.53 -11.82 3.43
CA GLY A 70 -6.76 -11.92 2.01
C GLY A 70 -7.40 -13.23 1.71
N SER A 71 -8.00 -13.85 2.67
CA SER A 71 -8.24 -15.13 2.40
C SER A 71 -9.24 -15.45 1.74
N LYS A 72 -9.04 -15.76 1.16
CA LYS A 72 -9.65 -16.61 0.75
C LYS A 72 -10.61 -16.98 1.43
#